data_0b7b2981a4d363863d592a7681a09586
#
_entry.id   0b7b2981a4d363863d592a7681a09586
#
_cell.length_a   1.000
_cell.length_b   1.000
_cell.length_c   1.000
_cell.angle_alpha   90.00
_cell.angle_beta   90.00
_cell.angle_gamma   90.00
#
_symmetry.space_group_name_H-M   'P 1'
#
loop_
_entity.id
_entity.type
_entity.pdbx_description
1 polymer ?
#
loop_
_entity_poly.entity_id
_entity_poly.type
_entity_poly.pdbx_seq_one_letter_code
_entity_poly.pdbx_strand_id
1 'polypeptide(L)'
;MSSLSKTAFSHLSNKKYNMKLSQFNFKLPKDQVALYPHKAKHVVKTASGERTFEITRRDESRLMVLHKKSETIEMYKKDENGKDMVDADGNPVFLQFKDIVNYFEEGDTFIFNNTKVFPARLYGTKEKTDAKIEVFLLRELNEEMRLWDVLVEPARKIRIGNKLFFDESGTMVAEVIDNTTSRGRTLRFLYDGDHDEFKKQLYALGEAPIPRFIGRPSEPEDLERFQCIFAKNEGAVTAPATGLHFSRELMKRMEIKGINFAYITLHCGMGCFRETDVEDLTKHKMDSEQMFVEIGRAHV
;
A
#
# COMPACT_ATOMS: atom_id res chain seq x y z
N MET A 1 -8.49 36.78 -14.67
CA MET A 1 -7.17 36.25 -15.04
C MET A 1 -6.12 36.99 -14.22
N SER A 2 -5.76 36.49 -13.04
CA SER A 2 -4.67 37.04 -12.22
C SER A 2 -3.58 36.01 -12.13
N SER A 3 -2.40 36.41 -12.53
CA SER A 3 -1.17 35.62 -12.54
C SER A 3 -0.81 35.19 -11.12
N LEU A 4 -1.05 33.96 -10.76
CA LEU A 4 -0.43 33.37 -9.59
C LEU A 4 1.07 33.25 -9.87
N SER A 5 1.84 33.99 -9.09
CA SER A 5 3.24 34.26 -9.30
C SER A 5 4.07 32.96 -9.26
N LYS A 6 4.88 32.79 -10.29
CA LYS A 6 5.94 31.77 -10.40
C LYS A 6 7.04 31.89 -9.33
N THR A 7 6.88 32.77 -8.34
CA THR A 7 7.91 33.14 -7.37
C THR A 7 7.93 32.26 -6.11
N ALA A 8 6.89 31.45 -5.84
CA ALA A 8 6.85 30.62 -4.63
C ALA A 8 7.67 29.32 -4.76
N PHE A 9 8.00 28.88 -5.98
CA PHE A 9 8.78 27.66 -6.21
C PHE A 9 10.27 27.89 -6.46
N SER A 10 10.73 29.14 -6.60
CA SER A 10 12.12 29.44 -6.95
C SER A 10 13.11 29.39 -5.75
N HIS A 11 12.64 29.38 -4.52
CA HIS A 11 13.50 29.33 -3.34
C HIS A 11 13.84 27.92 -2.82
N LEU A 12 13.27 26.87 -3.42
CA LEU A 12 13.63 25.47 -3.14
C LEU A 12 14.71 24.90 -4.08
N SER A 13 15.16 25.66 -5.08
CA SER A 13 16.17 25.23 -6.02
C SER A 13 17.51 25.88 -5.67
N ASN A 14 18.45 25.13 -5.10
CA ASN A 14 19.90 25.12 -5.39
C ASN A 14 20.79 24.63 -4.24
N LYS A 15 20.30 23.92 -3.23
CA LYS A 15 21.17 22.96 -2.57
C LYS A 15 21.05 21.66 -3.34
N LYS A 16 22.01 21.36 -4.22
CA LYS A 16 22.22 20.00 -4.73
C LYS A 16 22.54 19.12 -3.52
N TYR A 17 21.51 18.53 -2.90
CA TYR A 17 21.72 17.47 -1.94
C TYR A 17 22.25 16.28 -2.73
N ASN A 18 23.57 16.09 -2.68
CA ASN A 18 24.19 14.87 -3.22
C ASN A 18 23.93 13.73 -2.24
N MET A 19 22.69 13.20 -2.29
CA MET A 19 22.20 12.15 -1.42
C MET A 19 22.55 10.81 -2.03
N LYS A 20 23.34 10.02 -1.30
CA LYS A 20 23.80 8.70 -1.74
C LYS A 20 22.99 7.59 -1.09
N LEU A 21 22.70 6.53 -1.86
CA LEU A 21 22.02 5.34 -1.35
C LEU A 21 22.75 4.71 -0.17
N SER A 22 24.09 4.67 -0.21
CA SER A 22 24.94 4.14 0.86
C SER A 22 24.76 4.85 2.21
N GLN A 23 24.28 6.09 2.24
CA GLN A 23 23.98 6.82 3.49
C GLN A 23 22.78 6.24 4.26
N PHE A 24 21.95 5.44 3.58
CA PHE A 24 20.77 4.78 4.15
C PHE A 24 21.02 3.30 4.48
N ASN A 25 22.28 2.85 4.32
CA ASN A 25 22.63 1.48 4.61
C ASN A 25 22.72 1.25 6.12
N PHE A 26 21.86 0.38 6.65
CA PHE A 26 21.88 -0.07 8.03
C PHE A 26 21.47 -1.53 8.12
N LYS A 27 21.86 -2.20 9.18
CA LYS A 27 21.48 -3.59 9.43
C LYS A 27 20.10 -3.62 10.06
N LEU A 28 19.08 -4.03 9.28
CA LEU A 28 17.73 -4.28 9.81
C LEU A 28 17.68 -5.71 10.37
N PRO A 29 17.47 -5.92 11.70
CA PRO A 29 17.25 -7.23 12.26
C PRO A 29 15.95 -7.86 11.71
N LYS A 30 15.97 -9.17 11.43
CA LYS A 30 14.82 -9.86 10.84
C LYS A 30 13.57 -9.85 11.72
N ASP A 31 13.76 -9.85 13.02
CA ASP A 31 12.70 -9.77 14.04
C ASP A 31 12.03 -8.40 14.13
N GLN A 32 12.60 -7.37 13.49
CA GLN A 32 12.00 -6.05 13.39
C GLN A 32 11.06 -5.91 12.18
N VAL A 33 11.00 -6.90 11.31
CA VAL A 33 10.02 -6.94 10.19
C VAL A 33 8.75 -7.59 10.69
N ALA A 34 7.66 -6.82 10.74
CA ALA A 34 6.35 -7.34 11.14
C ALA A 34 5.80 -8.29 10.08
N LEU A 35 5.64 -9.58 10.42
CA LEU A 35 5.06 -10.58 9.52
C LEU A 35 3.53 -10.51 9.47
N TYR A 36 2.92 -10.07 10.58
CA TYR A 36 1.48 -9.96 10.76
C TYR A 36 1.09 -8.61 11.34
N PRO A 37 -0.16 -8.18 11.15
CA PRO A 37 -0.68 -6.99 11.81
C PRO A 37 -0.55 -7.06 13.33
N HIS A 38 -0.28 -5.92 13.95
CA HIS A 38 -0.19 -5.82 15.41
C HIS A 38 -1.48 -6.27 16.09
N LYS A 39 -1.36 -7.14 17.11
CA LYS A 39 -2.46 -7.57 17.96
C LYS A 39 -2.30 -6.93 19.34
N ALA A 40 -3.36 -6.29 19.82
CA ALA A 40 -3.42 -5.73 21.17
C ALA A 40 -4.35 -6.56 22.07
N LYS A 41 -3.97 -6.70 23.34
CA LYS A 41 -4.82 -7.33 24.33
C LYS A 41 -5.77 -6.29 24.92
N HIS A 42 -7.08 -6.54 24.78
CA HIS A 42 -8.12 -5.71 25.34
C HIS A 42 -8.82 -6.45 26.46
N VAL A 43 -8.86 -5.85 27.64
CA VAL A 43 -9.59 -6.37 28.79
C VAL A 43 -10.94 -5.70 28.85
N VAL A 44 -12.00 -6.48 28.76
CA VAL A 44 -13.38 -6.00 28.89
C VAL A 44 -13.95 -6.50 30.22
N LYS A 45 -14.40 -5.55 31.06
CA LYS A 45 -15.11 -5.87 32.26
C LYS A 45 -16.56 -6.23 31.93
N THR A 46 -16.96 -7.42 32.30
CA THR A 46 -18.35 -7.91 32.16
C THR A 46 -18.96 -8.18 33.51
N ALA A 47 -20.27 -8.34 33.54
CA ALA A 47 -20.96 -8.71 34.81
C ALA A 47 -20.47 -10.07 35.39
N SER A 48 -19.89 -10.93 34.57
CA SER A 48 -19.34 -12.23 34.96
C SER A 48 -17.81 -12.23 35.20
N GLY A 49 -17.16 -11.05 35.20
CA GLY A 49 -15.72 -10.90 35.41
C GLY A 49 -15.02 -10.23 34.24
N GLU A 50 -13.68 -10.25 34.24
CA GLU A 50 -12.86 -9.70 33.18
C GLU A 50 -12.62 -10.75 32.08
N ARG A 51 -12.75 -10.33 30.83
CA ARG A 51 -12.42 -11.15 29.67
C ARG A 51 -11.34 -10.43 28.84
N THR A 52 -10.29 -11.14 28.50
CA THR A 52 -9.21 -10.64 27.63
C THR A 52 -9.42 -11.14 26.20
N PHE A 53 -9.40 -10.21 25.26
CA PHE A 53 -9.47 -10.51 23.82
C PHE A 53 -8.22 -9.97 23.13
N GLU A 54 -7.67 -10.74 22.19
CA GLU A 54 -6.69 -10.22 21.25
C GLU A 54 -7.42 -9.66 20.03
N ILE A 55 -7.28 -8.37 19.82
CA ILE A 55 -7.92 -7.68 18.71
C ILE A 55 -6.84 -7.02 17.87
N THR A 56 -6.94 -7.19 16.55
CA THR A 56 -6.08 -6.48 15.61
C THR A 56 -6.68 -5.11 15.31
N ARG A 57 -6.10 -4.05 15.87
CA ARG A 57 -6.52 -2.67 15.62
C ARG A 57 -5.48 -1.95 14.77
N ARG A 58 -5.94 -1.32 13.68
CA ARG A 58 -5.06 -0.62 12.73
C ARG A 58 -4.42 0.63 13.33
N ASP A 59 -5.12 1.30 14.24
CA ASP A 59 -4.77 2.58 14.85
C ASP A 59 -4.01 2.45 16.19
N GLU A 60 -3.66 1.25 16.59
CA GLU A 60 -2.91 0.98 17.83
C GLU A 60 -1.42 0.67 17.62
N SER A 61 -0.92 0.75 16.41
CA SER A 61 0.53 0.74 16.17
C SER A 61 1.19 1.96 16.81
N ARG A 62 2.45 1.82 17.18
CA ARG A 62 3.22 2.92 17.77
C ARG A 62 3.35 4.09 16.80
N LEU A 63 3.24 5.30 17.32
CA LEU A 63 3.40 6.55 16.60
C LEU A 63 4.72 7.21 17.00
N MET A 64 5.48 7.67 16.03
CA MET A 64 6.65 8.53 16.21
C MET A 64 6.38 9.86 15.50
N VAL A 65 6.49 10.97 16.23
CA VAL A 65 6.29 12.31 15.69
C VAL A 65 7.64 13.03 15.59
N LEU A 66 7.97 13.48 14.39
CA LEU A 66 9.19 14.23 14.10
C LEU A 66 8.87 15.72 14.00
N HIS A 67 9.35 16.50 14.94
CA HIS A 67 9.22 17.95 14.95
C HIS A 67 10.36 18.58 14.16
N LYS A 68 10.15 18.84 12.88
CA LYS A 68 11.19 19.29 11.94
C LYS A 68 11.85 20.62 12.35
N LYS A 69 11.11 21.54 12.97
CA LYS A 69 11.65 22.87 13.37
C LYS A 69 12.56 22.79 14.59
N SER A 70 12.19 21.97 15.57
CA SER A 70 12.95 21.77 16.81
C SER A 70 13.94 20.61 16.75
N GLU A 71 13.90 19.83 15.66
CA GLU A 71 14.71 18.60 15.47
C GLU A 71 14.53 17.58 16.62
N THR A 72 13.32 17.55 17.21
CA THR A 72 12.99 16.65 18.31
C THR A 72 12.10 15.50 17.85
N ILE A 73 12.19 14.39 18.58
CA ILE A 73 11.39 13.18 18.34
C ILE A 73 10.50 12.97 19.56
N GLU A 74 9.20 12.76 19.31
CA GLU A 74 8.24 12.41 20.32
C GLU A 74 7.72 10.99 20.05
N MET A 75 7.82 10.10 21.03
CA MET A 75 7.39 8.70 20.92
C MET A 75 6.53 8.24 22.11
N TYR A 76 6.56 8.97 23.21
CA TYR A 76 5.90 8.57 24.44
C TYR A 76 4.78 9.52 24.80
N LYS A 77 3.73 8.99 25.45
CA LYS A 77 2.69 9.80 26.04
C LYS A 77 3.24 10.64 27.17
N LYS A 78 2.73 11.86 27.28
CA LYS A 78 3.09 12.79 28.37
C LYS A 78 1.93 12.89 29.35
N ASP A 79 2.28 13.06 30.64
CA ASP A 79 1.34 13.46 31.67
C ASP A 79 1.06 14.99 31.60
N GLU A 80 0.21 15.47 32.48
CA GLU A 80 -0.14 16.89 32.58
C GLU A 80 1.06 17.83 32.91
N ASN A 81 2.14 17.27 33.43
CA ASN A 81 3.38 17.98 33.74
C ASN A 81 4.42 17.88 32.61
N GLY A 82 4.07 17.23 31.46
CA GLY A 82 4.96 17.03 30.33
C GLY A 82 6.02 15.94 30.51
N LYS A 83 5.91 15.11 31.56
CA LYS A 83 6.81 13.98 31.81
C LYS A 83 6.28 12.72 31.08
N ASP A 84 7.20 11.85 30.67
CA ASP A 84 6.84 10.59 30.04
C ASP A 84 6.00 9.72 31.00
N MET A 85 4.84 9.27 30.51
CA MET A 85 3.98 8.34 31.23
C MET A 85 4.62 6.96 31.26
N VAL A 86 4.44 6.26 32.38
CA VAL A 86 4.85 4.86 32.54
C VAL A 86 3.61 3.99 32.86
N ASP A 87 3.67 2.73 32.45
CA ASP A 87 2.67 1.73 32.81
C ASP A 87 2.86 1.21 34.24
N ALA A 88 2.04 0.23 34.65
CA ALA A 88 2.12 -0.36 36.00
C ALA A 88 3.46 -1.06 36.27
N ASP A 89 4.17 -1.48 35.22
CA ASP A 89 5.46 -2.17 35.30
C ASP A 89 6.64 -1.18 35.20
N GLY A 90 6.36 0.12 35.07
CA GLY A 90 7.37 1.18 34.98
C GLY A 90 7.93 1.40 33.56
N ASN A 91 7.34 0.77 32.54
CA ASN A 91 7.77 0.96 31.15
C ASN A 91 7.14 2.20 30.52
N PRO A 92 7.85 2.93 29.65
CA PRO A 92 7.31 4.08 28.94
C PRO A 92 6.11 3.72 28.08
N VAL A 93 5.02 4.51 28.18
CA VAL A 93 3.81 4.32 27.37
C VAL A 93 3.97 5.01 26.04
N PHE A 94 4.02 4.24 24.96
CA PHE A 94 4.15 4.76 23.61
C PHE A 94 2.91 5.50 23.14
N LEU A 95 3.13 6.55 22.33
CA LEU A 95 2.10 7.10 21.47
C LEU A 95 1.60 6.02 20.51
N GLN A 96 0.30 6.00 20.25
CA GLN A 96 -0.33 5.13 19.26
C GLN A 96 -0.84 5.95 18.07
N PHE A 97 -1.02 5.33 16.92
CA PHE A 97 -1.47 6.06 15.73
C PHE A 97 -2.80 6.80 15.97
N LYS A 98 -3.70 6.26 16.78
CA LYS A 98 -4.96 6.93 17.16
C LYS A 98 -4.76 8.27 17.88
N ASP A 99 -3.56 8.52 18.44
CA ASP A 99 -3.24 9.79 19.10
C ASP A 99 -2.91 10.91 18.07
N ILE A 100 -2.81 10.58 16.77
CA ILE A 100 -2.55 11.54 15.68
C ILE A 100 -3.58 12.69 15.67
N VAL A 101 -4.82 12.42 16.10
CA VAL A 101 -5.89 13.43 16.18
C VAL A 101 -5.51 14.63 17.06
N ASN A 102 -4.58 14.48 17.99
CA ASN A 102 -4.12 15.54 18.89
C ASN A 102 -3.19 16.57 18.21
N TYR A 103 -2.68 16.25 17.03
CA TYR A 103 -1.73 17.09 16.26
C TYR A 103 -2.41 17.95 15.20
N PHE A 104 -3.73 17.87 15.07
CA PHE A 104 -4.51 18.60 14.07
C PHE A 104 -5.65 19.36 14.74
N GLU A 105 -6.11 20.44 14.09
CA GLU A 105 -7.13 21.34 14.61
C GLU A 105 -8.40 21.30 13.75
N GLU A 106 -9.48 21.92 14.26
CA GLU A 106 -10.70 22.17 13.50
C GLU A 106 -10.36 22.95 12.20
N GLY A 107 -10.93 22.52 11.08
CA GLY A 107 -10.68 23.12 9.77
C GLY A 107 -9.52 22.51 9.00
N ASP A 108 -8.63 21.72 9.64
CA ASP A 108 -7.62 20.97 8.90
C ASP A 108 -8.27 20.00 7.90
N THR A 109 -7.59 19.75 6.79
CA THR A 109 -8.10 18.85 5.75
C THR A 109 -7.11 17.71 5.47
N PHE A 110 -7.57 16.48 5.61
CA PHE A 110 -6.85 15.28 5.18
C PHE A 110 -7.24 14.90 3.76
N ILE A 111 -6.24 14.68 2.90
CA ILE A 111 -6.42 14.13 1.56
C ILE A 111 -6.04 12.66 1.59
N PHE A 112 -7.01 11.79 1.37
CA PHE A 112 -6.83 10.34 1.34
C PHE A 112 -6.75 9.80 -0.09
N ASN A 113 -5.92 8.78 -0.28
CA ASN A 113 -5.91 7.98 -1.49
C ASN A 113 -6.90 6.81 -1.35
N ASN A 114 -8.01 6.86 -2.07
CA ASN A 114 -9.08 5.86 -2.01
C ASN A 114 -8.92 4.73 -3.03
N THR A 115 -7.71 4.54 -3.56
CA THR A 115 -7.44 3.40 -4.43
C THR A 115 -7.69 2.08 -3.72
N LYS A 116 -8.18 1.08 -4.47
CA LYS A 116 -8.43 -0.27 -3.98
C LYS A 116 -7.46 -1.25 -4.64
N VAL A 117 -6.84 -2.09 -3.82
CA VAL A 117 -5.96 -3.17 -4.26
C VAL A 117 -6.80 -4.34 -4.73
N PHE A 118 -6.42 -4.95 -5.85
CA PHE A 118 -7.01 -6.18 -6.35
C PHE A 118 -6.03 -7.37 -6.17
N PRO A 119 -6.49 -8.64 -6.25
CA PRO A 119 -5.63 -9.81 -6.07
C PRO A 119 -4.69 -9.97 -7.28
N ALA A 120 -3.61 -9.21 -7.29
CA ALA A 120 -2.73 -9.02 -8.44
C ALA A 120 -1.74 -10.17 -8.68
N ARG A 121 -1.61 -11.13 -7.76
CA ARG A 121 -0.66 -12.23 -7.89
C ARG A 121 -1.35 -13.52 -8.27
N LEU A 122 -1.02 -14.05 -9.44
CA LEU A 122 -1.52 -15.31 -9.98
C LEU A 122 -0.41 -16.35 -10.05
N TYR A 123 -0.73 -17.57 -9.66
CA TYR A 123 0.14 -18.73 -9.87
C TYR A 123 -0.48 -19.65 -10.91
N GLY A 124 0.38 -20.31 -11.67
CA GLY A 124 -0.10 -21.19 -12.73
C GLY A 124 1.02 -22.04 -13.32
N THR A 125 0.72 -22.59 -14.48
CA THR A 125 1.65 -23.44 -15.23
C THR A 125 1.80 -22.95 -16.67
N LYS A 126 2.94 -23.26 -17.25
CA LYS A 126 3.21 -22.99 -18.66
C LYS A 126 2.80 -24.18 -19.51
N GLU A 127 2.12 -23.92 -20.62
CA GLU A 127 1.78 -24.92 -21.65
C GLU A 127 3.00 -25.80 -22.01
N LYS A 128 2.76 -27.05 -22.29
CA LYS A 128 3.73 -28.09 -22.73
C LYS A 128 4.77 -28.54 -21.71
N THR A 129 5.02 -27.81 -20.67
CA THR A 129 6.10 -28.14 -19.72
C THR A 129 5.65 -28.24 -18.28
N ASP A 130 4.42 -27.84 -17.98
CA ASP A 130 3.82 -27.72 -16.64
C ASP A 130 4.73 -26.99 -15.63
N ALA A 131 5.67 -26.20 -16.17
CA ALA A 131 6.57 -25.41 -15.35
C ALA A 131 5.76 -24.37 -14.56
N LYS A 132 5.90 -24.38 -13.23
CA LYS A 132 5.27 -23.41 -12.35
C LYS A 132 5.72 -22.00 -12.70
N ILE A 133 4.76 -21.08 -12.74
CA ILE A 133 4.97 -19.68 -13.03
C ILE A 133 4.24 -18.80 -12.04
N GLU A 134 4.74 -17.58 -11.83
CA GLU A 134 4.05 -16.50 -11.16
C GLU A 134 3.84 -15.37 -12.17
N VAL A 135 2.63 -14.83 -12.19
CA VAL A 135 2.27 -13.62 -12.93
C VAL A 135 1.80 -12.58 -11.93
N PHE A 136 2.41 -11.42 -11.98
CA PHE A 136 2.03 -10.28 -11.16
C PHE A 136 1.42 -9.21 -12.06
N LEU A 137 0.12 -9.02 -11.96
CA LEU A 137 -0.63 -8.04 -12.73
C LEU A 137 -0.26 -6.63 -12.27
N LEU A 138 0.00 -5.73 -13.21
CA LEU A 138 0.35 -4.33 -12.91
C LEU A 138 -0.81 -3.38 -13.22
N ARG A 139 -1.31 -3.47 -14.44
CA ARG A 139 -2.43 -2.64 -14.91
C ARG A 139 -3.07 -3.25 -16.14
N GLU A 140 -4.35 -2.98 -16.31
CA GLU A 140 -5.06 -3.26 -17.54
C GLU A 140 -4.70 -2.21 -18.60
N LEU A 141 -4.28 -2.67 -19.77
CA LEU A 141 -3.89 -1.80 -20.89
C LEU A 141 -5.10 -1.51 -21.79
N ASN A 142 -5.93 -2.54 -22.00
CA ASN A 142 -7.11 -2.44 -22.85
C ASN A 142 -8.09 -3.55 -22.48
N GLU A 143 -9.29 -3.18 -22.05
CA GLU A 143 -10.35 -4.11 -21.64
C GLU A 143 -10.91 -4.90 -22.82
N GLU A 144 -11.24 -4.25 -23.95
CA GLU A 144 -11.83 -4.91 -25.12
C GLU A 144 -10.89 -5.95 -25.72
N MET A 145 -9.58 -5.63 -25.75
CA MET A 145 -8.53 -6.55 -26.23
C MET A 145 -8.03 -7.50 -25.14
N ARG A 146 -8.49 -7.34 -23.89
CA ARG A 146 -8.11 -8.14 -22.72
C ARG A 146 -6.61 -8.14 -22.44
N LEU A 147 -5.97 -6.97 -22.65
CA LEU A 147 -4.52 -6.81 -22.53
C LEU A 147 -4.12 -6.28 -21.15
N TRP A 148 -3.11 -6.91 -20.58
CA TRP A 148 -2.55 -6.55 -19.29
C TRP A 148 -1.03 -6.40 -19.34
N ASP A 149 -0.51 -5.37 -18.68
CA ASP A 149 0.91 -5.25 -18.36
C ASP A 149 1.20 -6.03 -17.07
N VAL A 150 2.21 -6.90 -17.09
CA VAL A 150 2.48 -7.82 -16.00
C VAL A 150 3.97 -8.04 -15.79
N LEU A 151 4.35 -8.47 -14.58
CA LEU A 151 5.65 -9.11 -14.34
C LEU A 151 5.46 -10.63 -14.30
N VAL A 152 6.47 -11.36 -14.76
CA VAL A 152 6.43 -12.83 -14.78
C VAL A 152 7.69 -13.43 -14.15
N GLU A 153 7.52 -14.59 -13.53
CA GLU A 153 8.62 -15.38 -12.97
C GLU A 153 8.39 -16.88 -13.19
N PRO A 154 9.40 -17.63 -13.69
CA PRO A 154 10.73 -17.20 -14.15
C PRO A 154 10.70 -16.57 -15.56
N ALA A 155 11.11 -15.31 -15.69
CA ALA A 155 10.98 -14.54 -16.94
C ALA A 155 11.68 -15.16 -18.17
N ARG A 156 12.81 -15.85 -17.94
CA ARG A 156 13.58 -16.49 -19.03
C ARG A 156 12.83 -17.62 -19.72
N LYS A 157 11.88 -18.27 -19.02
CA LYS A 157 11.09 -19.40 -19.52
C LYS A 157 9.78 -18.97 -20.21
N ILE A 158 9.35 -17.73 -20.01
CA ILE A 158 8.07 -17.19 -20.49
C ILE A 158 8.34 -16.26 -21.66
N ARG A 159 8.00 -16.73 -22.88
CA ARG A 159 8.29 -16.06 -24.16
C ARG A 159 7.01 -15.76 -24.93
N ILE A 160 7.06 -14.84 -25.85
CA ILE A 160 5.95 -14.51 -26.78
C ILE A 160 5.39 -15.79 -27.40
N GLY A 161 4.06 -15.89 -27.47
CA GLY A 161 3.30 -17.04 -27.96
C GLY A 161 3.13 -18.19 -26.95
N ASN A 162 3.71 -18.10 -25.74
CA ASN A 162 3.42 -19.09 -24.72
C ASN A 162 2.03 -18.87 -24.11
N LYS A 163 1.32 -19.96 -23.82
CA LYS A 163 0.09 -19.95 -23.05
C LYS A 163 0.39 -20.31 -21.59
N LEU A 164 -0.28 -19.60 -20.70
CA LEU A 164 -0.17 -19.70 -19.24
C LEU A 164 -1.54 -20.07 -18.70
N PHE A 165 -1.61 -21.12 -17.90
CA PHE A 165 -2.84 -21.67 -17.32
C PHE A 165 -2.85 -21.40 -15.82
N PHE A 166 -3.92 -20.80 -15.31
CA PHE A 166 -4.03 -20.40 -13.90
C PHE A 166 -4.95 -21.31 -13.08
N ASP A 167 -5.65 -22.20 -13.72
CA ASP A 167 -6.48 -23.24 -13.09
C ASP A 167 -6.37 -24.55 -13.86
N GLU A 168 -6.79 -25.66 -13.23
CA GLU A 168 -6.77 -26.98 -13.83
C GLU A 168 -7.83 -27.17 -14.92
N SER A 169 -8.91 -26.41 -14.87
CA SER A 169 -10.01 -26.48 -15.83
C SER A 169 -9.72 -25.72 -17.13
N GLY A 170 -8.70 -24.81 -17.12
CA GLY A 170 -8.36 -23.97 -18.25
C GLY A 170 -9.36 -22.86 -18.51
N THR A 171 -10.14 -22.46 -17.49
CA THR A 171 -11.10 -21.36 -17.62
C THR A 171 -10.42 -19.99 -17.64
N MET A 172 -9.27 -19.85 -16.99
CA MET A 172 -8.43 -18.66 -17.05
C MET A 172 -7.07 -18.99 -17.69
N VAL A 173 -6.89 -18.55 -18.91
CA VAL A 173 -5.66 -18.73 -19.67
C VAL A 173 -5.16 -17.35 -20.15
N ALA A 174 -3.86 -17.17 -20.26
CA ALA A 174 -3.29 -15.98 -20.89
C ALA A 174 -2.26 -16.37 -21.94
N GLU A 175 -2.19 -15.59 -23.01
CA GLU A 175 -1.18 -15.66 -24.05
C GLU A 175 -0.18 -14.52 -23.90
N VAL A 176 1.10 -14.80 -23.99
CA VAL A 176 2.15 -13.79 -23.98
C VAL A 176 2.23 -13.13 -25.35
N ILE A 177 1.86 -11.83 -25.41
CA ILE A 177 1.80 -11.07 -26.67
C ILE A 177 3.10 -10.32 -26.92
N ASP A 178 3.72 -9.75 -25.86
CA ASP A 178 4.92 -8.93 -26.00
C ASP A 178 5.82 -8.99 -24.75
N ASN A 179 7.08 -8.55 -24.92
CA ASN A 179 8.06 -8.37 -23.86
C ASN A 179 8.28 -6.87 -23.64
N THR A 180 7.92 -6.36 -22.46
CA THR A 180 8.02 -4.93 -22.13
C THR A 180 9.35 -4.58 -21.44
N THR A 181 9.81 -5.44 -20.52
CA THR A 181 11.08 -5.30 -19.81
C THR A 181 11.73 -6.68 -19.60
N SER A 182 12.84 -6.76 -18.88
CA SER A 182 13.50 -8.03 -18.56
C SER A 182 12.56 -9.05 -17.87
N ARG A 183 11.62 -8.56 -17.03
CA ARG A 183 10.59 -9.36 -16.34
C ARG A 183 9.18 -9.01 -16.79
N GLY A 184 8.99 -7.92 -17.52
CA GLY A 184 7.70 -7.43 -17.98
C GLY A 184 7.20 -8.15 -19.23
N ARG A 185 5.91 -8.39 -19.30
CA ARG A 185 5.19 -8.96 -20.44
C ARG A 185 3.87 -8.22 -20.65
N THR A 186 3.40 -8.22 -21.88
CA THR A 186 1.99 -7.98 -22.17
C THR A 186 1.31 -9.33 -22.32
N LEU A 187 0.29 -9.57 -21.53
CA LEU A 187 -0.56 -10.76 -21.63
C LEU A 187 -1.92 -10.39 -22.23
N ARG A 188 -2.45 -11.29 -23.07
CA ARG A 188 -3.84 -11.29 -23.46
C ARG A 188 -4.56 -12.42 -22.74
N PHE A 189 -5.55 -12.09 -21.90
CA PHE A 189 -6.35 -13.09 -21.22
C PHE A 189 -7.39 -13.67 -22.16
N LEU A 190 -7.53 -14.99 -22.09
CA LEU A 190 -8.48 -15.80 -22.87
C LEU A 190 -9.45 -16.41 -21.85
N TYR A 191 -10.67 -15.90 -21.82
CA TYR A 191 -11.74 -16.34 -20.92
C TYR A 191 -13.07 -16.22 -21.62
N ASP A 192 -14.04 -17.01 -21.20
CA ASP A 192 -15.41 -16.92 -21.66
C ASP A 192 -16.17 -15.89 -20.84
N GLY A 193 -17.13 -15.18 -21.47
CA GLY A 193 -17.94 -14.17 -20.83
C GLY A 193 -17.38 -12.74 -20.94
N ASP A 194 -17.89 -11.88 -20.09
CA ASP A 194 -17.59 -10.46 -20.04
C ASP A 194 -16.45 -10.15 -19.03
N HIS A 195 -16.17 -8.85 -18.85
CA HIS A 195 -15.13 -8.38 -17.93
C HIS A 195 -15.49 -8.66 -16.45
N ASP A 196 -16.77 -8.69 -16.09
CA ASP A 196 -17.19 -9.01 -14.72
C ASP A 196 -16.90 -10.48 -14.40
N GLU A 197 -17.07 -11.38 -15.39
CA GLU A 197 -16.71 -12.79 -15.22
C GLU A 197 -15.19 -12.98 -15.08
N PHE A 198 -14.39 -12.24 -15.85
CA PHE A 198 -12.95 -12.21 -15.66
C PHE A 198 -12.57 -11.74 -14.23
N LYS A 199 -13.21 -10.68 -13.73
CA LYS A 199 -12.97 -10.19 -12.37
C LYS A 199 -13.31 -11.25 -11.32
N LYS A 200 -14.41 -11.97 -11.45
CA LYS A 200 -14.77 -13.07 -10.54
C LYS A 200 -13.71 -14.16 -10.51
N GLN A 201 -13.22 -14.57 -11.68
CA GLN A 201 -12.16 -15.57 -11.79
C GLN A 201 -10.84 -15.04 -11.17
N LEU A 202 -10.50 -13.77 -11.44
CA LEU A 202 -9.33 -13.13 -10.86
C LEU A 202 -9.40 -13.11 -9.32
N TYR A 203 -10.56 -12.80 -8.75
CA TYR A 203 -10.74 -12.82 -7.29
C TYR A 203 -10.76 -14.23 -6.69
N ALA A 204 -11.13 -15.24 -7.47
CA ALA A 204 -11.11 -16.64 -7.04
C ALA A 204 -9.71 -17.26 -7.06
N LEU A 205 -8.87 -16.86 -8.02
CA LEU A 205 -7.54 -17.47 -8.26
C LEU A 205 -6.38 -16.61 -7.75
N GLY A 206 -6.59 -15.30 -7.67
CA GLY A 206 -5.54 -14.34 -7.32
C GLY A 206 -5.34 -14.19 -5.83
N GLU A 207 -4.11 -13.88 -5.46
CA GLU A 207 -3.69 -13.62 -4.09
C GLU A 207 -3.41 -12.13 -3.85
N ALA A 208 -3.52 -11.72 -2.57
CA ALA A 208 -3.11 -10.39 -2.14
C ALA A 208 -1.64 -10.14 -2.46
N PRO A 209 -1.31 -9.02 -3.12
CA PRO A 209 0.06 -8.72 -3.55
C PRO A 209 0.93 -8.21 -2.39
N ILE A 210 0.98 -8.94 -1.27
CA ILE A 210 1.82 -8.56 -0.13
C ILE A 210 3.29 -8.49 -0.55
N PRO A 211 4.07 -7.54 0.00
CA PRO A 211 5.48 -7.39 -0.34
C PRO A 211 6.31 -8.63 -0.01
N ARG A 212 7.19 -9.03 -0.93
CA ARG A 212 8.03 -10.23 -0.76
C ARG A 212 8.96 -10.17 0.45
N PHE A 213 9.36 -8.97 0.90
CA PHE A 213 10.23 -8.83 2.08
C PHE A 213 9.54 -9.26 3.39
N ILE A 214 8.21 -9.37 3.42
CA ILE A 214 7.46 -9.94 4.55
C ILE A 214 7.85 -11.40 4.76
N GLY A 215 8.22 -12.13 3.68
CA GLY A 215 8.82 -13.47 3.78
C GLY A 215 7.86 -14.60 4.16
N ARG A 216 6.55 -14.39 4.02
CA ARG A 216 5.51 -15.42 4.14
C ARG A 216 4.60 -15.43 2.91
N PRO A 217 3.89 -16.53 2.64
CA PRO A 217 2.85 -16.56 1.62
C PRO A 217 1.68 -15.63 2.00
N SER A 218 0.89 -15.25 1.01
CA SER A 218 -0.38 -14.56 1.23
C SER A 218 -1.40 -15.50 1.86
N GLU A 219 -2.22 -14.95 2.74
CA GLU A 219 -3.35 -15.63 3.39
C GLU A 219 -4.66 -14.95 2.94
N PRO A 220 -5.81 -15.63 2.98
CA PRO A 220 -7.09 -15.04 2.54
C PRO A 220 -7.43 -13.71 3.20
N GLU A 221 -7.09 -13.56 4.48
CA GLU A 221 -7.30 -12.34 5.26
C GLU A 221 -6.48 -11.15 4.77
N ASP A 222 -5.38 -11.40 4.04
CA ASP A 222 -4.53 -10.33 3.52
C ASP A 222 -5.26 -9.49 2.47
N LEU A 223 -6.21 -10.04 1.72
CA LEU A 223 -7.03 -9.26 0.77
C LEU A 223 -7.80 -8.14 1.45
N GLU A 224 -8.29 -8.37 2.67
CA GLU A 224 -8.97 -7.35 3.47
C GLU A 224 -7.97 -6.48 4.24
N ARG A 225 -6.92 -7.09 4.77
CA ARG A 225 -5.94 -6.39 5.62
C ARG A 225 -5.01 -5.48 4.84
N PHE A 226 -4.62 -5.88 3.62
CA PHE A 226 -3.79 -5.08 2.70
C PHE A 226 -4.65 -4.09 1.91
N GLN A 227 -5.58 -3.41 2.61
CA GLN A 227 -6.56 -2.48 2.07
C GLN A 227 -6.84 -1.36 3.06
N CYS A 228 -6.91 -0.09 2.59
CA CYS A 228 -7.42 1.00 3.42
C CYS A 228 -8.92 0.86 3.64
N ILE A 229 -9.42 1.30 4.81
CA ILE A 229 -10.86 1.22 5.13
C ILE A 229 -11.74 2.09 4.22
N PHE A 230 -11.15 3.06 3.54
CA PHE A 230 -11.79 3.97 2.58
C PHE A 230 -11.48 3.63 1.12
N ALA A 231 -10.89 2.46 0.86
CA ALA A 231 -10.61 2.00 -0.50
C ALA A 231 -11.92 1.83 -1.29
N LYS A 232 -11.96 2.40 -2.51
CA LYS A 232 -13.15 2.44 -3.36
C LYS A 232 -12.84 2.05 -4.81
N ASN A 233 -11.88 2.71 -5.43
CA ASN A 233 -11.60 2.61 -6.86
C ASN A 233 -10.47 1.61 -7.10
N GLU A 234 -10.79 0.46 -7.72
CA GLU A 234 -9.84 -0.61 -8.00
C GLU A 234 -8.83 -0.25 -9.09
N GLY A 235 -7.58 -0.67 -8.93
CA GLY A 235 -6.51 -0.44 -9.91
C GLY A 235 -5.10 -0.42 -9.30
N ALA A 236 -4.97 -0.52 -7.98
CA ALA A 236 -3.68 -0.56 -7.31
C ALA A 236 -3.18 -2.00 -7.10
N VAL A 237 -1.87 -2.18 -7.18
CA VAL A 237 -1.18 -3.44 -6.86
C VAL A 237 -0.45 -3.39 -5.53
N THR A 238 -0.57 -2.29 -4.80
CA THR A 238 -0.14 -2.16 -3.41
C THR A 238 -1.01 -1.15 -2.69
N ALA A 239 -1.19 -1.32 -1.39
CA ALA A 239 -1.97 -0.39 -0.59
C ALA A 239 -1.19 0.90 -0.33
N PRO A 240 -1.85 2.09 -0.29
CA PRO A 240 -1.24 3.30 0.25
C PRO A 240 -0.97 3.10 1.74
N ALA A 241 0.28 2.71 2.07
CA ALA A 241 0.64 2.16 3.38
C ALA A 241 0.30 3.09 4.57
N THR A 242 0.44 4.40 4.40
CA THR A 242 0.05 5.39 5.42
C THR A 242 -1.43 5.33 5.77
N GLY A 243 -2.29 5.01 4.79
CA GLY A 243 -3.73 4.88 5.00
C GLY A 243 -4.15 3.63 5.76
N LEU A 244 -3.27 2.62 5.86
CA LEU A 244 -3.58 1.35 6.53
C LEU A 244 -3.79 1.49 8.04
N HIS A 245 -3.26 2.54 8.66
CA HIS A 245 -3.38 2.78 10.09
C HIS A 245 -4.69 3.47 10.50
N PHE A 246 -5.46 4.01 9.55
CA PHE A 246 -6.75 4.63 9.89
C PHE A 246 -7.79 3.58 10.21
N SER A 247 -8.51 3.78 11.33
CA SER A 247 -9.71 3.04 11.73
C SER A 247 -10.95 3.90 11.55
N ARG A 248 -12.13 3.26 11.44
CA ARG A 248 -13.41 3.99 11.38
C ARG A 248 -13.63 4.85 12.64
N GLU A 249 -13.20 4.37 13.79
CA GLU A 249 -13.30 5.10 15.06
C GLU A 249 -12.41 6.33 15.07
N LEU A 250 -11.16 6.20 14.62
CA LEU A 250 -10.25 7.34 14.50
C LEU A 250 -10.81 8.40 13.55
N MET A 251 -11.26 8.00 12.35
CA MET A 251 -11.87 8.92 11.39
C MET A 251 -13.10 9.62 12.01
N LYS A 252 -13.95 8.88 12.73
CA LYS A 252 -15.10 9.51 13.40
C LYS A 252 -14.71 10.52 14.48
N ARG A 253 -13.66 10.25 15.25
CA ARG A 253 -13.10 11.21 16.21
C ARG A 253 -12.57 12.47 15.53
N MET A 254 -11.91 12.31 14.38
CA MET A 254 -11.40 13.43 13.58
C MET A 254 -12.55 14.29 13.01
N GLU A 255 -13.62 13.66 12.49
CA GLU A 255 -14.83 14.36 12.05
C GLU A 255 -15.47 15.17 13.18
N ILE A 256 -15.62 14.56 14.37
CA ILE A 256 -16.18 15.23 15.56
C ILE A 256 -15.33 16.43 15.96
N LYS A 257 -14.00 16.36 15.76
CA LYS A 257 -13.09 17.47 16.01
C LYS A 257 -13.19 18.59 14.95
N GLY A 258 -13.93 18.38 13.85
CA GLY A 258 -14.08 19.36 12.76
C GLY A 258 -12.99 19.26 11.70
N ILE A 259 -12.31 18.12 11.60
CA ILE A 259 -11.30 17.84 10.57
C ILE A 259 -12.01 17.38 9.31
N ASN A 260 -11.66 17.96 8.17
CA ASN A 260 -12.25 17.67 6.87
C ASN A 260 -11.53 16.52 6.16
N PHE A 261 -12.26 15.78 5.30
CA PHE A 261 -11.71 14.73 4.47
C PHE A 261 -11.98 14.97 2.99
N ALA A 262 -10.93 14.86 2.19
CA ALA A 262 -11.00 14.84 0.74
C ALA A 262 -10.36 13.54 0.21
N TYR A 263 -10.74 13.14 -1.00
CA TYR A 263 -10.27 11.89 -1.59
C TYR A 263 -9.74 12.12 -3.00
N ILE A 264 -8.62 11.50 -3.29
CA ILE A 264 -8.08 11.32 -4.64
C ILE A 264 -7.95 9.82 -4.90
N THR A 265 -7.86 9.44 -6.16
CA THR A 265 -7.48 8.07 -6.55
C THR A 265 -6.12 8.13 -7.19
N LEU A 266 -5.12 7.51 -6.55
CA LEU A 266 -3.79 7.31 -7.11
C LEU A 266 -3.50 5.81 -7.08
N HIS A 267 -3.47 5.17 -8.26
CA HIS A 267 -3.21 3.74 -8.36
C HIS A 267 -1.73 3.47 -8.16
N CYS A 268 -1.39 2.96 -6.96
CA CYS A 268 -0.03 2.56 -6.62
C CYS A 268 0.40 1.36 -7.46
N GLY A 269 1.40 1.56 -8.28
CA GLY A 269 1.82 0.63 -9.33
C GLY A 269 3.21 0.05 -9.13
N MET A 270 3.88 -0.21 -10.25
CA MET A 270 5.18 -0.90 -10.32
C MET A 270 6.30 -0.18 -9.56
N GLY A 271 6.24 1.15 -9.44
CA GLY A 271 7.25 1.95 -8.73
C GLY A 271 7.47 1.50 -7.29
N CYS A 272 6.43 0.95 -6.64
CA CYS A 272 6.51 0.42 -5.27
C CYS A 272 7.31 -0.90 -5.16
N PHE A 273 7.58 -1.58 -6.28
CA PHE A 273 8.30 -2.86 -6.33
C PHE A 273 9.68 -2.74 -6.99
N ARG A 274 10.02 -1.56 -7.49
CA ARG A 274 11.32 -1.30 -8.10
C ARG A 274 12.32 -0.92 -7.02
N GLU A 275 13.40 -1.66 -6.96
CA GLU A 275 14.53 -1.32 -6.10
C GLU A 275 15.26 -0.07 -6.63
N THR A 276 15.80 0.73 -5.72
CA THR A 276 16.68 1.83 -6.07
C THR A 276 18.06 1.27 -6.38
N ASP A 277 18.48 1.32 -7.65
CA ASP A 277 19.70 0.71 -8.20
C ASP A 277 20.81 1.72 -8.50
N VAL A 278 20.62 2.97 -8.11
CA VAL A 278 21.57 4.07 -8.34
C VAL A 278 22.13 4.60 -7.03
N GLU A 279 23.46 4.78 -6.96
CA GLU A 279 24.13 5.34 -5.78
C GLU A 279 23.79 6.82 -5.58
N ASP A 280 23.74 7.60 -6.65
CA ASP A 280 23.31 9.00 -6.62
C ASP A 280 21.80 9.08 -6.78
N LEU A 281 21.07 9.29 -5.66
CA LEU A 281 19.61 9.30 -5.64
C LEU A 281 18.98 10.40 -6.52
N THR A 282 19.73 11.42 -6.91
CA THR A 282 19.25 12.43 -7.86
C THR A 282 19.04 11.87 -9.27
N LYS A 283 19.64 10.71 -9.58
CA LYS A 283 19.52 10.01 -10.85
C LYS A 283 18.44 8.95 -10.87
N HIS A 284 17.81 8.68 -9.70
CA HIS A 284 16.69 7.75 -9.64
C HIS A 284 15.48 8.29 -10.40
N LYS A 285 14.94 7.47 -11.30
CA LYS A 285 13.73 7.82 -12.08
C LYS A 285 12.52 7.19 -11.40
N MET A 286 11.60 8.04 -10.94
CA MET A 286 10.31 7.60 -10.44
C MET A 286 9.42 7.13 -11.59
N ASP A 287 8.69 6.03 -11.38
CA ASP A 287 7.66 5.61 -12.31
C ASP A 287 6.44 6.54 -12.23
N SER A 288 5.73 6.67 -13.35
CA SER A 288 4.46 7.40 -13.38
C SER A 288 3.31 6.51 -12.92
N GLU A 289 2.37 7.09 -12.20
CA GLU A 289 1.16 6.42 -11.74
C GLU A 289 -0.09 7.16 -12.21
N GLN A 290 -1.20 6.43 -12.36
CA GLN A 290 -2.48 7.03 -12.77
C GLN A 290 -3.14 7.71 -11.58
N MET A 291 -3.53 8.98 -11.75
CA MET A 291 -4.21 9.76 -10.73
C MET A 291 -5.53 10.30 -11.27
N PHE A 292 -6.58 10.20 -10.46
CA PHE A 292 -7.90 10.75 -10.75
C PHE A 292 -8.34 11.66 -9.60
N VAL A 293 -8.81 12.87 -9.96
CA VAL A 293 -9.38 13.85 -9.05
C VAL A 293 -10.77 14.20 -9.55
N GLU A 294 -11.80 14.02 -8.73
CA GLU A 294 -13.17 14.41 -9.10
C GLU A 294 -13.27 15.94 -9.21
N ILE A 295 -13.77 16.44 -10.33
CA ILE A 295 -13.78 17.87 -10.69
C ILE A 295 -14.47 18.74 -9.63
N GLY A 296 -15.48 18.28 -8.92
CA GLY A 296 -16.18 19.03 -7.86
C GLY A 296 -15.37 19.22 -6.55
N ARG A 297 -14.23 18.58 -6.39
CA ARG A 297 -13.40 18.62 -5.17
C ARG A 297 -12.11 19.42 -5.33
N ALA A 298 -11.82 19.89 -6.54
CA ALA A 298 -10.64 20.70 -6.83
C ALA A 298 -10.76 22.18 -6.40
N HIS A 299 -11.85 22.57 -5.76
CA HIS A 299 -12.16 23.95 -5.34
C HIS A 299 -12.40 24.07 -3.83
N VAL A 300 -11.80 23.22 -3.03
CA VAL A 300 -11.82 23.40 -1.56
C VAL A 300 -10.50 23.99 -1.10
#